data_66f1e5a93f445fc23be1c4cd3170a0ab
#
_entry.id   66f1e5a93f445fc23be1c4cd3170a0ab
#
_cell.length_a   1.000
_cell.length_b   1.000
_cell.length_c   1.000
_cell.angle_alpha   90.00
_cell.angle_beta   90.00
_cell.angle_gamma   90.00
#
_symmetry.space_group_name_H-M   'P 1'
#
loop_
_entity.id
_entity.type
_entity.pdbx_description
1 polymer ?
#
loop_
_entity_poly.entity_id
_entity_poly.type
_entity_poly.pdbx_seq_one_letter_code
_entity_poly.pdbx_strand_id
1 'polypeptide(L)'
;MSNDLLGRITQTFEKRLKNVSIKATSYEDVNDYAVALGEILTTAFNIHIAENPGEIIEQILNDRLKENHRLITDFGKMVQDILNKQAKIGLETQIPQINQSRIDGLVSRLKEDDFEQSKWLLGSPIVNFSQSVVDDMVRKNAEFHYKSGMSPKIIRKETGKCCKWCKNLVGTYRYPDVPKDVYRRHQNCRCTVEYIPKKGVRQDVHTKKIKYESKEGSKELPYTSIKAEWLKNYKEPKVIEARYWENNGTKYFVDGKNVVLDYSVKEKEIAELIANKFGLEVQLNPKFHNPKNISCPDYLLNGIAYDLKEITSTGKNNIDTAIKSGKKQASSFVLDYTKSGLSREDIDKRLNRLYKNPHRTWVKNIVLIKDNNIEDVIKK
;
A
#
# COMPACT_ATOMS: atom_id res chain seq x y z
N MET A 1 -17.62 -28.45 1.84
CA MET A 1 -16.26 -28.90 1.49
C MET A 1 -15.43 -27.81 0.80
N SER A 2 -15.96 -27.03 -0.16
CA SER A 2 -15.19 -26.00 -0.89
C SER A 2 -14.69 -24.84 -0.01
N ASN A 3 -15.49 -24.34 0.92
CA ASN A 3 -15.10 -23.25 1.83
C ASN A 3 -13.96 -23.64 2.81
N ASP A 4 -13.82 -24.91 3.14
CA ASP A 4 -12.78 -25.39 4.04
C ASP A 4 -11.39 -25.43 3.34
N LEU A 5 -11.32 -25.84 2.09
CA LEU A 5 -10.06 -25.88 1.33
C LEU A 5 -9.53 -24.45 1.06
N LEU A 6 -10.42 -23.54 0.62
CA LEU A 6 -10.08 -22.14 0.44
C LEU A 6 -9.58 -21.52 1.76
N GLY A 7 -10.26 -21.81 2.87
CA GLY A 7 -9.87 -21.35 4.19
C GLY A 7 -8.48 -21.83 4.59
N ARG A 8 -8.16 -23.11 4.41
CA ARG A 8 -6.84 -23.69 4.74
C ARG A 8 -5.71 -23.12 3.87
N ILE A 9 -5.94 -22.95 2.57
CA ILE A 9 -4.97 -22.34 1.66
C ILE A 9 -4.73 -20.88 2.07
N THR A 10 -5.79 -20.13 2.32
CA THR A 10 -5.72 -18.73 2.76
C THR A 10 -4.96 -18.60 4.08
N GLN A 11 -5.30 -19.39 5.08
CA GLN A 11 -4.62 -19.38 6.38
C GLN A 11 -3.12 -19.72 6.26
N THR A 12 -2.79 -20.73 5.45
CA THR A 12 -1.38 -21.09 5.21
C THR A 12 -0.62 -19.98 4.49
N PHE A 13 -1.25 -19.37 3.49
CA PHE A 13 -0.70 -18.23 2.75
C PHE A 13 -0.44 -17.04 3.70
N GLU A 14 -1.45 -16.62 4.45
CA GLU A 14 -1.35 -15.50 5.39
C GLU A 14 -0.33 -15.73 6.50
N LYS A 15 -0.29 -16.94 7.08
CA LYS A 15 0.69 -17.31 8.09
C LYS A 15 2.13 -17.17 7.58
N ARG A 16 2.39 -17.58 6.33
CA ARG A 16 3.73 -17.48 5.72
C ARG A 16 4.04 -16.06 5.28
N LEU A 17 3.06 -15.31 4.81
CA LEU A 17 3.20 -13.91 4.41
C LEU A 17 3.69 -13.02 5.57
N LYS A 18 3.27 -13.31 6.79
CA LYS A 18 3.72 -12.60 8.01
C LYS A 18 5.25 -12.63 8.21
N ASN A 19 5.94 -13.62 7.64
CA ASN A 19 7.39 -13.77 7.76
C ASN A 19 8.17 -13.11 6.60
N VAL A 20 7.48 -12.51 5.64
CA VAL A 20 8.14 -11.83 4.51
C VAL A 20 8.55 -10.42 4.94
N SER A 21 9.84 -10.19 5.05
CA SER A 21 10.41 -8.87 5.34
C SER A 21 11.37 -8.48 4.21
N ILE A 22 10.93 -7.56 3.35
CA ILE A 22 11.71 -7.08 2.20
C ILE A 22 11.79 -5.56 2.24
N LYS A 23 12.97 -5.02 1.91
CA LYS A 23 13.17 -3.58 1.79
C LYS A 23 12.40 -3.05 0.57
N ALA A 24 11.96 -1.82 0.62
CA ALA A 24 11.18 -1.18 -0.44
C ALA A 24 12.00 -0.05 -1.09
N THR A 25 13.08 -0.39 -1.78
CA THR A 25 14.02 0.59 -2.34
C THR A 25 14.22 0.51 -3.84
N SER A 26 13.95 -0.67 -4.44
CA SER A 26 14.23 -0.94 -5.84
C SER A 26 13.21 -1.92 -6.44
N TYR A 27 13.20 -2.04 -7.77
CA TYR A 27 12.44 -3.10 -8.45
C TYR A 27 13.00 -4.49 -8.22
N GLU A 28 14.24 -4.62 -7.78
CA GLU A 28 14.80 -5.89 -7.30
C GLU A 28 14.04 -6.34 -6.04
N ASP A 29 13.83 -5.44 -5.09
CA ASP A 29 13.01 -5.71 -3.89
C ASP A 29 11.57 -6.12 -4.24
N VAL A 30 10.96 -5.46 -5.25
CA VAL A 30 9.61 -5.82 -5.73
C VAL A 30 9.59 -7.21 -6.36
N ASN A 31 10.65 -7.57 -7.13
CA ASN A 31 10.79 -8.90 -7.70
C ASN A 31 10.97 -9.97 -6.62
N ASP A 32 11.77 -9.71 -5.60
CA ASP A 32 11.96 -10.63 -4.48
C ASP A 32 10.65 -10.84 -3.70
N TYR A 33 9.88 -9.77 -3.50
CA TYR A 33 8.55 -9.87 -2.92
C TYR A 33 7.60 -10.71 -3.78
N ALA A 34 7.59 -10.50 -5.10
CA ALA A 34 6.77 -11.27 -6.03
C ALA A 34 7.15 -12.74 -6.06
N VAL A 35 8.45 -13.06 -5.99
CA VAL A 35 8.96 -14.43 -5.88
C VAL A 35 8.48 -15.07 -4.57
N ALA A 36 8.65 -14.37 -3.44
CA ALA A 36 8.21 -14.86 -2.14
C ALA A 36 6.71 -15.15 -2.11
N LEU A 37 5.88 -14.24 -2.63
CA LEU A 37 4.43 -14.44 -2.73
C LEU A 37 4.07 -15.64 -3.61
N GLY A 38 4.74 -15.80 -4.77
CA GLY A 38 4.54 -16.93 -5.65
C GLY A 38 4.94 -18.27 -4.99
N GLU A 39 6.05 -18.31 -4.27
CA GLU A 39 6.53 -19.51 -3.55
C GLU A 39 5.62 -19.87 -2.35
N ILE A 40 5.13 -18.86 -1.61
CA ILE A 40 4.17 -19.07 -0.53
C ILE A 40 2.89 -19.68 -1.07
N LEU A 41 2.36 -19.15 -2.17
CA LEU A 41 1.14 -19.64 -2.80
C LEU A 41 1.33 -21.05 -3.34
N THR A 42 2.44 -21.31 -4.04
CA THR A 42 2.84 -22.67 -4.50
C THR A 42 2.87 -23.66 -3.35
N THR A 43 3.47 -23.26 -2.22
CA THR A 43 3.55 -24.14 -1.03
C THR A 43 2.17 -24.40 -0.42
N ALA A 44 1.31 -23.37 -0.34
CA ALA A 44 -0.04 -23.53 0.17
C ALA A 44 -0.86 -24.49 -0.70
N PHE A 45 -0.73 -24.40 -2.02
CA PHE A 45 -1.35 -25.34 -2.94
C PHE A 45 -0.81 -26.77 -2.75
N ASN A 46 0.50 -26.96 -2.72
CA ASN A 46 1.12 -28.29 -2.57
C ASN A 46 0.71 -28.98 -1.28
N ILE A 47 0.48 -28.23 -0.18
CA ILE A 47 0.06 -28.79 1.10
C ILE A 47 -1.40 -29.25 1.06
N HIS A 48 -2.28 -28.49 0.40
CA HIS A 48 -3.73 -28.67 0.57
C HIS A 48 -4.46 -29.26 -0.64
N ILE A 49 -3.85 -29.22 -1.85
CA ILE A 49 -4.50 -29.71 -3.07
C ILE A 49 -4.21 -31.18 -3.37
N ALA A 50 -3.19 -31.77 -2.75
CA ALA A 50 -2.85 -33.20 -2.97
C ALA A 50 -4.04 -34.16 -2.72
N GLU A 51 -5.07 -33.73 -1.99
CA GLU A 51 -6.17 -34.58 -1.54
C GLU A 51 -7.45 -34.49 -2.40
N ASN A 52 -7.64 -33.40 -3.20
CA ASN A 52 -8.86 -33.23 -4.04
C ASN A 52 -8.67 -32.24 -5.20
N PRO A 53 -8.32 -32.70 -6.40
CA PRO A 53 -8.34 -31.89 -7.61
C PRO A 53 -9.77 -31.85 -8.19
N GLY A 54 -10.41 -30.72 -8.21
CA GLY A 54 -11.75 -30.53 -8.76
C GLY A 54 -12.02 -29.07 -9.14
N GLU A 55 -13.24 -28.76 -9.54
CA GLU A 55 -13.73 -27.41 -9.93
C GLU A 55 -13.33 -26.27 -8.99
N ILE A 56 -13.03 -26.61 -7.74
CA ILE A 56 -12.62 -25.68 -6.67
C ILE A 56 -11.26 -25.04 -6.95
N ILE A 57 -10.34 -25.73 -7.63
CA ILE A 57 -8.99 -25.21 -7.91
C ILE A 57 -9.06 -23.97 -8.79
N GLU A 58 -9.99 -23.93 -9.74
CA GLU A 58 -10.16 -22.79 -10.63
C GLU A 58 -10.45 -21.50 -9.89
N GLN A 59 -11.50 -21.51 -9.08
CA GLN A 59 -11.90 -20.31 -8.33
C GLN A 59 -10.80 -19.88 -7.36
N ILE A 60 -10.24 -20.84 -6.63
CA ILE A 60 -9.18 -20.56 -5.64
C ILE A 60 -7.93 -20.01 -6.34
N LEU A 61 -7.50 -20.59 -7.45
CA LEU A 61 -6.34 -20.12 -8.21
C LEU A 61 -6.56 -18.72 -8.77
N ASN A 62 -7.74 -18.47 -9.35
CA ASN A 62 -8.11 -17.18 -9.88
C ASN A 62 -8.09 -16.10 -8.79
N ASP A 63 -8.73 -16.35 -7.66
CA ASP A 63 -8.80 -15.39 -6.54
C ASP A 63 -7.42 -15.13 -5.92
N ARG A 64 -6.62 -16.18 -5.73
CA ARG A 64 -5.27 -16.04 -5.15
C ARG A 64 -4.29 -15.35 -6.09
N LEU A 65 -4.36 -15.60 -7.40
CA LEU A 65 -3.51 -14.88 -8.35
C LEU A 65 -3.91 -13.41 -8.50
N LYS A 66 -5.20 -13.09 -8.39
CA LYS A 66 -5.69 -11.71 -8.32
C LYS A 66 -5.16 -11.01 -7.06
N GLU A 67 -5.21 -11.68 -5.92
CA GLU A 67 -4.68 -11.16 -4.67
C GLU A 67 -3.16 -10.96 -4.75
N ASN A 68 -2.41 -11.91 -5.29
CA ASN A 68 -0.98 -11.75 -5.53
C ASN A 68 -0.69 -10.54 -6.43
N HIS A 69 -1.46 -10.37 -7.52
CA HIS A 69 -1.33 -9.20 -8.38
C HIS A 69 -1.53 -7.90 -7.59
N ARG A 70 -2.58 -7.82 -6.78
CA ARG A 70 -2.88 -6.65 -5.94
C ARG A 70 -1.73 -6.35 -4.96
N LEU A 71 -1.26 -7.35 -4.22
CA LEU A 71 -0.17 -7.19 -3.26
C LEU A 71 1.13 -6.73 -3.93
N ILE A 72 1.48 -7.30 -5.08
CA ILE A 72 2.69 -6.93 -5.83
C ILE A 72 2.57 -5.52 -6.40
N THR A 73 1.41 -5.14 -6.93
CA THR A 73 1.21 -3.79 -7.49
C THR A 73 1.16 -2.72 -6.41
N ASP A 74 0.59 -3.01 -5.25
CA ASP A 74 0.60 -2.10 -4.10
C ASP A 74 2.04 -1.84 -3.61
N PHE A 75 2.83 -2.91 -3.46
CA PHE A 75 4.24 -2.80 -3.08
C PHE A 75 5.07 -2.11 -4.17
N GLY A 76 4.88 -2.50 -5.41
CA GLY A 76 5.55 -1.88 -6.55
C GLY A 76 5.20 -0.40 -6.73
N LYS A 77 3.94 -0.02 -6.46
CA LYS A 77 3.53 1.39 -6.44
C LYS A 77 4.32 2.19 -5.40
N MET A 78 4.44 1.65 -4.20
CA MET A 78 5.21 2.30 -3.14
C MET A 78 6.68 2.50 -3.55
N VAL A 79 7.31 1.49 -4.14
CA VAL A 79 8.70 1.57 -4.64
C VAL A 79 8.79 2.60 -5.77
N GLN A 80 7.87 2.57 -6.74
CA GLN A 80 7.86 3.51 -7.86
C GLN A 80 7.70 4.95 -7.40
N ASP A 81 6.81 5.20 -6.44
CA ASP A 81 6.60 6.53 -5.87
C ASP A 81 7.88 7.05 -5.18
N ILE A 82 8.62 6.16 -4.49
CA ILE A 82 9.93 6.49 -3.89
C ILE A 82 10.94 6.83 -4.99
N LEU A 83 11.04 6.02 -6.04
CA LEU A 83 11.96 6.23 -7.16
C LEU A 83 11.62 7.53 -7.92
N ASN A 84 10.35 7.80 -8.16
CA ASN A 84 9.88 9.05 -8.77
C ASN A 84 10.28 10.27 -7.92
N LYS A 85 10.06 10.17 -6.60
CA LYS A 85 10.44 11.24 -5.66
C LYS A 85 11.95 11.49 -5.67
N GLN A 86 12.76 10.43 -5.61
CA GLN A 86 14.23 10.53 -5.68
C GLN A 86 14.71 11.15 -7.00
N ALA A 87 14.06 10.81 -8.10
CA ALA A 87 14.36 11.36 -9.43
C ALA A 87 13.73 12.75 -9.67
N LYS A 88 13.00 13.31 -8.69
CA LYS A 88 12.24 14.57 -8.80
C LYS A 88 11.21 14.54 -9.95
N ILE A 89 10.57 13.41 -10.14
CA ILE A 89 9.52 13.19 -11.14
C ILE A 89 8.17 13.33 -10.44
N GLY A 90 7.33 14.26 -10.93
CA GLY A 90 5.99 14.52 -10.40
C GLY A 90 4.88 13.76 -11.14
N LEU A 91 5.20 12.63 -11.77
CA LEU A 91 4.23 11.79 -12.46
C LEU A 91 3.68 10.71 -11.52
N GLU A 92 2.40 10.40 -11.68
CA GLU A 92 1.78 9.30 -10.94
C GLU A 92 2.27 7.95 -11.41
N THR A 93 2.42 7.03 -10.46
CA THR A 93 2.76 5.63 -10.76
C THR A 93 1.65 4.95 -11.53
N GLN A 94 2.00 4.31 -12.61
CA GLN A 94 1.09 3.55 -13.46
C GLN A 94 0.99 2.11 -12.97
N ILE A 95 -0.23 1.67 -12.66
CA ILE A 95 -0.51 0.30 -12.22
C ILE A 95 -0.94 -0.53 -13.44
N PRO A 96 -0.29 -1.67 -13.75
CA PRO A 96 -0.74 -2.56 -14.81
C PRO A 96 -2.06 -3.22 -14.45
N GLN A 97 -2.90 -3.44 -15.46
CA GLN A 97 -4.07 -4.29 -15.32
C GLN A 97 -3.64 -5.74 -15.18
N ILE A 98 -4.45 -6.51 -14.47
CA ILE A 98 -4.20 -7.95 -14.35
C ILE A 98 -4.29 -8.63 -15.72
N ASN A 99 -3.37 -9.55 -15.98
CA ASN A 99 -3.39 -10.38 -17.17
C ASN A 99 -4.31 -11.58 -16.93
N GLN A 100 -5.64 -11.35 -17.07
CA GLN A 100 -6.65 -12.38 -16.86
C GLN A 100 -6.47 -13.54 -17.82
N SER A 101 -6.15 -13.29 -19.10
CA SER A 101 -5.94 -14.36 -20.09
C SER A 101 -4.83 -15.34 -19.69
N ARG A 102 -3.82 -14.87 -18.96
CA ARG A 102 -2.75 -15.73 -18.44
C ARG A 102 -3.24 -16.60 -17.28
N ILE A 103 -4.11 -16.06 -16.42
CA ILE A 103 -4.75 -16.83 -15.35
C ILE A 103 -5.66 -17.90 -15.97
N ASP A 104 -6.51 -17.49 -16.91
CA ASP A 104 -7.44 -18.38 -17.59
C ASP A 104 -6.70 -19.53 -18.30
N GLY A 105 -5.56 -19.23 -18.95
CA GLY A 105 -4.72 -20.23 -19.57
C GLY A 105 -4.08 -21.23 -18.59
N LEU A 106 -3.75 -20.81 -17.36
CA LEU A 106 -3.30 -21.73 -16.31
C LEU A 106 -4.44 -22.62 -15.82
N VAL A 107 -5.61 -22.03 -15.61
CA VAL A 107 -6.80 -22.71 -15.14
C VAL A 107 -7.29 -23.74 -16.17
N SER A 108 -7.40 -23.37 -17.47
CA SER A 108 -7.85 -24.27 -18.53
C SER A 108 -6.96 -25.52 -18.62
N ARG A 109 -5.64 -25.31 -18.57
CA ARG A 109 -4.68 -26.44 -18.64
C ARG A 109 -4.77 -27.38 -17.44
N LEU A 110 -5.09 -26.84 -16.24
CA LEU A 110 -5.33 -27.67 -15.06
C LEU A 110 -6.63 -28.50 -15.15
N LYS A 111 -7.57 -28.06 -15.98
CA LYS A 111 -8.85 -28.78 -16.21
C LYS A 111 -8.78 -29.82 -17.33
N GLU A 112 -8.07 -29.50 -18.39
CA GLU A 112 -8.02 -30.32 -19.62
C GLU A 112 -7.08 -31.51 -19.46
N ASP A 113 -6.00 -31.35 -18.69
CA ASP A 113 -5.01 -32.40 -18.47
C ASP A 113 -5.35 -33.22 -17.21
N ASP A 114 -4.87 -34.48 -17.19
CA ASP A 114 -4.83 -35.25 -15.94
C ASP A 114 -4.12 -34.43 -14.88
N PHE A 115 -4.74 -34.30 -13.71
CA PHE A 115 -4.20 -33.48 -12.63
C PHE A 115 -2.77 -33.85 -12.26
N GLU A 116 -2.45 -35.12 -12.23
CA GLU A 116 -1.07 -35.57 -11.93
C GLU A 116 -0.05 -35.08 -12.97
N GLN A 117 -0.48 -34.96 -14.23
CA GLN A 117 0.35 -34.44 -15.33
C GLN A 117 0.42 -32.91 -15.32
N SER A 118 -0.60 -32.22 -14.79
CA SER A 118 -0.74 -30.76 -14.83
C SER A 118 -0.36 -30.09 -13.51
N LYS A 119 -0.25 -30.79 -12.40
CA LYS A 119 0.05 -30.24 -11.06
C LYS A 119 1.31 -29.37 -10.99
N TRP A 120 2.28 -29.56 -11.89
CA TRP A 120 3.45 -28.71 -12.00
C TRP A 120 3.11 -27.25 -12.32
N LEU A 121 1.92 -26.98 -12.89
CA LEU A 121 1.41 -25.64 -13.17
C LEU A 121 1.18 -24.84 -11.88
N LEU A 122 0.95 -25.53 -10.75
CA LEU A 122 0.82 -24.92 -9.43
C LEU A 122 2.19 -24.57 -8.78
N GLY A 123 3.28 -24.76 -9.50
CA GLY A 123 4.65 -24.46 -9.09
C GLY A 123 5.24 -23.22 -9.76
N SER A 124 6.31 -23.44 -10.55
CA SER A 124 7.03 -22.36 -11.27
C SER A 124 6.15 -21.41 -12.07
N PRO A 125 5.08 -21.84 -12.74
CA PRO A 125 4.19 -20.92 -13.47
C PRO A 125 3.54 -19.87 -12.58
N ILE A 126 3.18 -20.20 -11.34
CA ILE A 126 2.63 -19.25 -10.34
C ILE A 126 3.68 -18.21 -9.97
N VAL A 127 4.92 -18.65 -9.68
CA VAL A 127 6.03 -17.74 -9.38
C VAL A 127 6.32 -16.82 -10.59
N ASN A 128 6.35 -17.39 -11.80
CA ASN A 128 6.55 -16.61 -13.02
C ASN A 128 5.39 -15.64 -13.31
N PHE A 129 4.17 -15.99 -12.94
CA PHE A 129 3.04 -15.07 -13.01
C PHE A 129 3.29 -13.88 -12.08
N SER A 130 3.63 -14.12 -10.81
CA SER A 130 3.91 -13.08 -9.82
C SER A 130 5.04 -12.15 -10.28
N GLN A 131 6.14 -12.70 -10.80
CA GLN A 131 7.24 -11.89 -11.35
C GLN A 131 6.83 -11.09 -12.59
N SER A 132 5.94 -11.62 -13.45
CA SER A 132 5.49 -10.89 -14.63
C SER A 132 4.70 -9.63 -14.30
N VAL A 133 4.07 -9.56 -13.13
CA VAL A 133 3.41 -8.34 -12.64
C VAL A 133 4.44 -7.23 -12.44
N VAL A 134 5.63 -7.57 -11.91
CA VAL A 134 6.74 -6.61 -11.75
C VAL A 134 7.25 -6.13 -13.11
N ASP A 135 7.43 -7.06 -14.07
CA ASP A 135 7.86 -6.72 -15.42
C ASP A 135 6.87 -5.78 -16.12
N ASP A 136 5.58 -6.02 -15.92
CA ASP A 136 4.51 -5.16 -16.45
C ASP A 136 4.49 -3.78 -15.77
N MET A 137 4.78 -3.70 -14.46
CA MET A 137 4.95 -2.42 -13.77
C MET A 137 6.13 -1.62 -14.35
N VAL A 138 7.30 -2.26 -14.49
CA VAL A 138 8.48 -1.62 -15.09
C VAL A 138 8.14 -1.12 -16.50
N ARG A 139 7.57 -1.98 -17.34
CA ARG A 139 7.21 -1.66 -18.71
C ARG A 139 6.25 -0.48 -18.80
N LYS A 140 5.15 -0.52 -18.01
CA LYS A 140 4.09 0.49 -18.06
C LYS A 140 4.57 1.86 -17.57
N ASN A 141 5.36 1.89 -16.50
CA ASN A 141 5.91 3.13 -15.98
C ASN A 141 7.02 3.69 -16.91
N ALA A 142 7.87 2.85 -17.49
CA ALA A 142 8.85 3.28 -18.48
C ALA A 142 8.19 3.85 -19.75
N GLU A 143 7.13 3.20 -20.25
CA GLU A 143 6.35 3.70 -21.39
C GLU A 143 5.70 5.05 -21.07
N PHE A 144 5.09 5.19 -19.90
CA PHE A 144 4.45 6.42 -19.48
C PHE A 144 5.46 7.58 -19.35
N HIS A 145 6.62 7.30 -18.75
CA HIS A 145 7.70 8.28 -18.64
C HIS A 145 8.26 8.67 -20.01
N TYR A 146 8.37 7.72 -20.92
CA TYR A 146 8.79 8.01 -22.31
C TYR A 146 7.79 8.92 -23.03
N LYS A 147 6.49 8.59 -22.96
CA LYS A 147 5.41 9.42 -23.52
C LYS A 147 5.35 10.82 -22.89
N SER A 148 5.85 10.96 -21.67
CA SER A 148 6.00 12.25 -20.97
C SER A 148 7.30 12.98 -21.30
N GLY A 149 8.04 12.57 -22.34
CA GLY A 149 9.24 13.24 -22.84
C GLY A 149 10.53 12.87 -22.11
N MET A 150 10.54 11.83 -21.28
CA MET A 150 11.74 11.28 -20.65
C MET A 150 12.40 10.22 -21.54
N SER A 151 13.62 9.83 -21.21
CA SER A 151 14.36 8.79 -21.95
C SER A 151 14.77 7.67 -20.99
N PRO A 152 13.81 6.84 -20.53
CA PRO A 152 14.10 5.79 -19.57
C PRO A 152 15.00 4.71 -20.18
N LYS A 153 15.76 4.05 -19.30
CA LYS A 153 16.57 2.88 -19.64
C LYS A 153 16.03 1.67 -18.90
N ILE A 154 15.84 0.57 -19.61
CA ILE A 154 15.50 -0.72 -19.02
C ILE A 154 16.79 -1.49 -18.79
N ILE A 155 16.92 -2.07 -17.62
CA ILE A 155 18.07 -2.87 -17.22
C ILE A 155 17.58 -4.26 -16.88
N ARG A 156 18.10 -5.28 -17.59
CA ARG A 156 17.91 -6.67 -17.20
C ARG A 156 19.20 -7.20 -16.60
N LYS A 157 19.09 -7.71 -15.37
CA LYS A 157 20.22 -8.27 -14.61
C LYS A 157 20.03 -9.78 -14.43
N GLU A 158 21.10 -10.53 -14.51
CA GLU A 158 21.08 -11.91 -14.09
C GLU A 158 21.18 -12.02 -12.56
N THR A 159 20.51 -13.02 -12.00
CA THR A 159 20.57 -13.33 -10.58
C THR A 159 20.80 -14.82 -10.44
N GLY A 160 21.91 -15.21 -9.81
CA GLY A 160 22.28 -16.60 -9.63
C GLY A 160 22.75 -17.30 -10.92
N LYS A 161 22.46 -18.60 -11.05
CA LYS A 161 22.78 -19.38 -12.26
C LYS A 161 21.81 -19.06 -13.39
N CYS A 162 22.24 -18.22 -14.30
CA CYS A 162 21.46 -17.77 -15.44
C CYS A 162 21.67 -18.72 -16.64
N CYS A 163 20.59 -19.10 -17.36
CA CYS A 163 20.68 -19.89 -18.56
C CYS A 163 21.21 -19.06 -19.74
N LYS A 164 21.67 -19.73 -20.81
CA LYS A 164 22.23 -19.09 -22.00
C LYS A 164 21.25 -18.07 -22.65
N TRP A 165 19.96 -18.40 -22.68
CA TRP A 165 18.92 -17.51 -23.25
C TRP A 165 18.80 -16.22 -22.39
N CYS A 166 18.74 -16.31 -21.08
CA CYS A 166 18.73 -15.14 -20.21
C CYS A 166 20.00 -14.30 -20.32
N LYS A 167 21.19 -14.93 -20.40
CA LYS A 167 22.47 -14.21 -20.57
C LYS A 167 22.47 -13.32 -21.81
N ASN A 168 21.85 -13.76 -22.89
CA ASN A 168 21.74 -12.97 -24.12
C ASN A 168 20.80 -11.75 -23.97
N LEU A 169 19.98 -11.70 -22.92
CA LEU A 169 19.07 -10.61 -22.64
C LEU A 169 19.54 -9.70 -21.50
N VAL A 170 20.65 -10.03 -20.85
CA VAL A 170 21.26 -9.17 -19.83
C VAL A 170 21.83 -7.94 -20.51
N GLY A 171 21.48 -6.77 -19.98
CA GLY A 171 21.98 -5.52 -20.56
C GLY A 171 21.15 -4.30 -20.18
N THR A 172 21.55 -3.18 -20.74
CA THR A 172 20.87 -1.89 -20.57
C THR A 172 20.35 -1.43 -21.92
N TYR A 173 19.06 -1.23 -22.01
CA TYR A 173 18.35 -0.86 -23.22
C TYR A 173 17.74 0.52 -23.07
N ARG A 174 17.84 1.34 -24.11
CA ARG A 174 17.16 2.65 -24.14
C ARG A 174 15.73 2.44 -24.60
N TYR A 175 14.76 2.93 -23.86
CA TYR A 175 13.38 2.93 -24.32
C TYR A 175 13.21 3.97 -25.45
N PRO A 176 12.47 3.68 -26.55
CA PRO A 176 11.63 2.51 -26.78
C PRO A 176 12.34 1.31 -27.42
N ASP A 177 13.63 1.37 -27.71
CA ASP A 177 14.40 0.34 -28.41
C ASP A 177 14.76 -0.85 -27.49
N VAL A 178 13.73 -1.39 -26.82
CA VAL A 178 13.85 -2.51 -25.87
C VAL A 178 13.43 -3.79 -26.57
N PRO A 179 14.27 -4.82 -26.60
CA PRO A 179 13.85 -6.12 -27.14
C PRO A 179 12.61 -6.64 -26.42
N LYS A 180 11.61 -7.15 -27.18
CA LYS A 180 10.36 -7.66 -26.62
C LYS A 180 10.58 -8.75 -25.56
N ASP A 181 11.65 -9.51 -25.70
CA ASP A 181 11.97 -10.64 -24.82
C ASP A 181 12.62 -10.22 -23.49
N VAL A 182 13.00 -8.93 -23.33
CA VAL A 182 13.56 -8.42 -22.07
C VAL A 182 12.62 -8.64 -20.90
N TYR A 183 11.29 -8.60 -21.11
CA TYR A 183 10.26 -8.82 -20.10
C TYR A 183 9.79 -10.29 -20.03
N ARG A 184 10.32 -11.18 -20.88
CA ARG A 184 9.91 -12.59 -20.87
C ARG A 184 10.67 -13.38 -19.84
N ARG A 185 9.98 -14.39 -19.29
CA ARG A 185 10.51 -15.32 -18.29
C ARG A 185 10.32 -16.75 -18.75
N HIS A 186 11.30 -17.57 -18.52
CA HIS A 186 11.22 -19.03 -18.65
C HIS A 186 11.01 -19.66 -17.27
N GLN A 187 10.81 -20.97 -17.23
CA GLN A 187 10.68 -21.70 -15.98
C GLN A 187 11.91 -21.50 -15.08
N ASN A 188 11.65 -21.25 -13.79
CA ASN A 188 12.67 -20.98 -12.77
C ASN A 188 13.59 -19.76 -13.04
N CYS A 189 13.12 -18.80 -13.84
CA CYS A 189 13.84 -17.54 -14.07
C CYS A 189 13.85 -16.68 -12.81
N ARG A 190 15.04 -16.20 -12.42
CA ARG A 190 15.23 -15.29 -11.28
C ARG A 190 15.82 -13.93 -11.69
N CYS A 191 16.01 -13.70 -13.00
CA CYS A 191 16.50 -12.42 -13.48
C CYS A 191 15.60 -11.27 -13.08
N THR A 192 16.17 -10.09 -12.82
CA THR A 192 15.43 -8.88 -12.49
C THR A 192 15.36 -7.95 -13.69
N VAL A 193 14.26 -7.19 -13.78
CA VAL A 193 14.10 -6.12 -14.75
C VAL A 193 13.82 -4.84 -13.98
N GLU A 194 14.63 -3.84 -14.24
CA GLU A 194 14.54 -2.52 -13.62
C GLU A 194 14.47 -1.44 -14.69
N TYR A 195 14.07 -0.22 -14.33
CA TYR A 195 14.29 0.90 -15.22
C TYR A 195 14.81 2.12 -14.46
N ILE A 196 15.55 2.95 -15.16
CA ILE A 196 16.07 4.21 -14.66
C ILE A 196 15.47 5.33 -15.51
N PRO A 197 14.62 6.19 -14.95
CA PRO A 197 14.20 7.38 -15.64
C PRO A 197 15.43 8.30 -15.81
N LYS A 198 15.64 8.84 -17.01
CA LYS A 198 16.71 9.82 -17.22
C LYS A 198 16.42 11.03 -16.33
N LYS A 199 17.42 11.52 -15.61
CA LYS A 199 17.44 12.88 -15.07
C LYS A 199 17.40 13.84 -16.24
N GLY A 200 16.23 14.27 -16.65
CA GLY A 200 16.03 15.17 -17.77
C GLY A 200 15.12 16.31 -17.38
N VAL A 201 15.38 17.47 -17.94
CA VAL A 201 14.46 18.60 -17.89
C VAL A 201 13.16 18.15 -18.53
N ARG A 202 12.05 18.32 -17.84
CA ARG A 202 10.70 18.11 -18.35
C ARG A 202 10.56 18.87 -19.67
N GLN A 203 10.41 18.17 -20.79
CA GLN A 203 9.96 18.81 -22.01
C GLN A 203 8.47 19.09 -21.83
N ASP A 204 8.14 20.34 -21.63
CA ASP A 204 6.76 20.80 -21.54
C ASP A 204 6.16 20.74 -22.95
N VAL A 205 5.22 19.83 -23.17
CA VAL A 205 4.52 19.69 -24.46
C VAL A 205 3.48 20.80 -24.65
N HIS A 206 3.26 21.63 -23.67
CA HIS A 206 2.42 22.81 -23.72
C HIS A 206 3.23 24.07 -23.42
N THR A 207 3.58 24.77 -24.50
CA THR A 207 4.18 26.09 -24.48
C THR A 207 3.20 27.13 -23.87
N LYS A 208 2.98 27.07 -22.58
CA LYS A 208 2.67 28.25 -21.77
C LYS A 208 3.66 28.28 -20.64
N LYS A 209 4.63 29.18 -20.76
CA LYS A 209 5.57 29.53 -19.69
C LYS A 209 4.78 29.96 -18.46
N ILE A 210 4.50 29.04 -17.55
CA ILE A 210 4.34 29.38 -16.16
C ILE A 210 5.76 29.30 -15.63
N LYS A 211 6.43 30.45 -15.55
CA LYS A 211 7.65 30.61 -14.77
C LYS A 211 7.29 30.32 -13.31
N TYR A 212 7.39 29.07 -12.89
CA TYR A 212 7.73 28.81 -11.50
C TYR A 212 9.25 28.95 -11.43
N GLU A 213 9.71 30.13 -11.08
CA GLU A 213 11.03 30.30 -10.47
C GLU A 213 11.02 29.45 -9.21
N SER A 214 11.54 28.24 -9.30
CA SER A 214 11.98 27.49 -8.13
C SER A 214 13.32 28.09 -7.67
N LYS A 215 13.28 29.32 -7.21
CA LYS A 215 14.17 29.74 -6.16
C LYS A 215 13.60 29.11 -4.89
N GLU A 216 14.22 28.03 -4.47
CA GLU A 216 14.49 27.72 -3.10
C GLU A 216 14.86 26.24 -3.00
N GLY A 217 15.96 25.98 -2.35
CA GLY A 217 16.41 24.68 -1.95
C GLY A 217 15.25 23.90 -1.30
N SER A 218 15.29 22.60 -1.38
CA SER A 218 14.33 21.71 -0.73
C SER A 218 14.13 22.15 0.71
N LYS A 219 13.08 22.96 0.96
CA LYS A 219 12.65 23.22 2.34
C LYS A 219 12.24 21.86 2.86
N GLU A 220 13.06 21.31 3.75
CA GLU A 220 12.67 20.13 4.51
C GLU A 220 11.32 20.43 5.15
N LEU A 221 10.35 19.58 4.85
CA LEU A 221 9.05 19.68 5.49
C LEU A 221 9.28 19.42 6.98
N PRO A 222 8.62 20.19 7.87
CA PRO A 222 8.77 20.02 9.31
C PRO A 222 8.12 18.72 9.83
N TYR A 223 7.85 17.79 8.95
CA TYR A 223 7.27 16.47 9.24
C TYR A 223 7.73 15.45 8.21
N THR A 224 7.68 14.18 8.60
CA THR A 224 8.03 13.03 7.75
C THR A 224 6.83 12.10 7.58
N SER A 225 6.72 11.45 6.40
CA SER A 225 5.77 10.35 6.21
C SER A 225 6.29 9.09 6.90
N ILE A 226 5.47 8.50 7.76
CA ILE A 226 5.74 7.22 8.43
C ILE A 226 4.78 6.12 7.97
N LYS A 227 4.01 6.36 6.91
CA LYS A 227 3.06 5.37 6.36
C LYS A 227 3.73 4.04 6.03
N ALA A 228 4.94 4.08 5.48
CA ALA A 228 5.70 2.87 5.17
C ALA A 228 6.15 2.10 6.44
N GLU A 229 6.39 2.80 7.56
CA GLU A 229 6.71 2.17 8.85
C GLU A 229 5.49 1.45 9.42
N TRP A 230 4.30 2.03 9.29
CA TRP A 230 3.06 1.43 9.74
C TRP A 230 2.73 0.16 8.96
N LEU A 231 2.95 0.17 7.64
CA LEU A 231 2.77 -1.02 6.79
C LEU A 231 3.72 -2.17 7.14
N LYS A 232 4.92 -1.88 7.68
CA LYS A 232 5.88 -2.91 8.11
C LYS A 232 5.47 -3.64 9.39
N ASN A 233 4.70 -2.97 10.25
CA ASN A 233 4.27 -3.49 11.55
C ASN A 233 2.92 -4.20 11.46
N TYR A 234 2.49 -4.60 10.26
CA TYR A 234 1.20 -5.25 10.03
C TYR A 234 1.03 -6.47 10.92
N LYS A 235 -0.06 -6.45 11.69
CA LYS A 235 -0.56 -7.57 12.48
C LYS A 235 -1.98 -7.89 12.00
N GLU A 236 -2.64 -8.81 12.65
CA GLU A 236 -4.05 -9.07 12.39
C GLU A 236 -4.88 -7.82 12.68
N PRO A 237 -5.66 -7.31 11.70
CA PRO A 237 -6.49 -6.12 11.91
C PRO A 237 -7.56 -6.42 12.96
N LYS A 238 -7.75 -5.51 13.90
CA LYS A 238 -8.73 -5.68 14.95
C LYS A 238 -9.36 -4.34 15.32
N VAL A 239 -10.67 -4.26 15.23
CA VAL A 239 -11.45 -3.17 15.82
C VAL A 239 -12.11 -3.69 17.09
N ILE A 240 -11.89 -2.99 18.19
CA ILE A 240 -12.46 -3.33 19.50
C ILE A 240 -13.19 -2.14 20.09
N GLU A 241 -14.16 -2.43 20.93
CA GLU A 241 -14.90 -1.43 21.69
C GLU A 241 -14.36 -1.36 23.13
N ALA A 242 -14.10 -0.14 23.60
CA ALA A 242 -13.63 0.05 24.96
C ALA A 242 -14.72 -0.36 25.98
N ARG A 243 -14.33 -1.13 26.96
CA ARG A 243 -15.22 -1.46 28.10
C ARG A 243 -15.20 -0.40 29.19
N TYR A 244 -14.14 0.40 29.24
CA TYR A 244 -13.97 1.50 30.17
C TYR A 244 -12.98 2.51 29.59
N TRP A 245 -12.99 3.70 30.13
CA TRP A 245 -11.96 4.73 29.93
C TRP A 245 -11.30 5.06 31.24
N GLU A 246 -10.00 5.22 31.27
CA GLU A 246 -9.26 5.65 32.44
C GLU A 246 -8.82 7.11 32.29
N ASN A 247 -9.19 7.94 33.26
CA ASN A 247 -8.80 9.34 33.29
C ASN A 247 -8.31 9.69 34.69
N ASN A 248 -7.06 10.16 34.82
CA ASN A 248 -6.43 10.49 36.08
C ASN A 248 -6.55 9.40 37.15
N GLY A 249 -6.31 8.15 36.76
CA GLY A 249 -6.37 6.99 37.67
C GLY A 249 -7.78 6.51 38.02
N THR A 250 -8.83 7.18 37.54
CA THR A 250 -10.22 6.75 37.72
C THR A 250 -10.74 6.02 36.49
N LYS A 251 -11.27 4.82 36.69
CA LYS A 251 -11.88 4.01 35.61
C LYS A 251 -13.38 4.27 35.52
N TYR A 252 -13.82 4.64 34.35
CA TYR A 252 -15.20 4.89 33.99
C TYR A 252 -15.68 3.79 33.06
N PHE A 253 -16.52 2.90 33.56
CA PHE A 253 -17.04 1.78 32.79
C PHE A 253 -18.19 2.23 31.88
N VAL A 254 -18.29 1.60 30.71
CA VAL A 254 -19.43 1.78 29.82
C VAL A 254 -20.68 1.19 30.50
N ASP A 255 -21.64 2.05 30.78
CA ASP A 255 -22.89 1.73 31.49
C ASP A 255 -24.13 1.92 30.59
N GLY A 256 -23.96 2.36 29.37
CA GLY A 256 -25.03 2.63 28.41
C GLY A 256 -25.88 3.87 28.73
N LYS A 257 -25.55 4.64 29.77
CA LYS A 257 -26.31 5.83 30.22
C LYS A 257 -25.40 7.05 30.39
N ASN A 258 -24.41 6.94 31.23
CA ASN A 258 -23.49 8.03 31.56
C ASN A 258 -22.22 7.97 30.70
N VAL A 259 -21.74 6.75 30.45
CA VAL A 259 -20.60 6.42 29.61
C VAL A 259 -21.09 5.48 28.53
N VAL A 260 -21.12 5.94 27.30
CA VAL A 260 -21.78 5.24 26.19
C VAL A 260 -20.84 5.04 25.00
N LEU A 261 -21.01 3.93 24.29
CA LEU A 261 -20.37 3.70 23.00
C LEU A 261 -21.24 4.32 21.90
N ASP A 262 -21.18 5.64 21.79
CA ASP A 262 -21.96 6.41 20.82
C ASP A 262 -21.03 6.95 19.70
N TYR A 263 -20.42 6.01 18.99
CA TYR A 263 -19.64 6.33 17.80
C TYR A 263 -20.53 6.36 16.55
N SER A 264 -20.26 7.29 15.65
CA SER A 264 -20.96 7.39 14.37
C SER A 264 -20.55 6.24 13.42
N VAL A 265 -21.39 5.96 12.42
CA VAL A 265 -21.07 5.01 11.36
C VAL A 265 -19.71 5.36 10.73
N LYS A 266 -19.46 6.64 10.50
CA LYS A 266 -18.19 7.11 9.93
C LYS A 266 -16.99 6.86 10.83
N GLU A 267 -17.12 7.06 12.14
CA GLU A 267 -16.03 6.75 13.08
C GLU A 267 -15.68 5.26 13.01
N LYS A 268 -16.68 4.38 12.88
CA LYS A 268 -16.48 2.95 12.73
C LYS A 268 -15.83 2.58 11.39
N GLU A 269 -16.32 3.12 10.28
CA GLU A 269 -15.74 2.91 8.94
C GLU A 269 -14.26 3.33 8.88
N ILE A 270 -13.92 4.46 9.49
CA ILE A 270 -12.53 4.93 9.58
C ILE A 270 -11.68 4.00 10.47
N ALA A 271 -12.22 3.51 11.59
CA ALA A 271 -11.53 2.55 12.44
C ALA A 271 -11.21 1.26 11.66
N GLU A 272 -12.19 0.72 10.93
CA GLU A 272 -12.03 -0.46 10.07
C GLU A 272 -11.03 -0.20 8.93
N LEU A 273 -11.11 0.96 8.28
CA LEU A 273 -10.17 1.36 7.24
C LEU A 273 -8.72 1.37 7.73
N ILE A 274 -8.48 1.97 8.90
CA ILE A 274 -7.14 2.05 9.51
C ILE A 274 -6.66 0.67 9.95
N ALA A 275 -7.51 -0.10 10.63
CA ALA A 275 -7.19 -1.44 11.09
C ALA A 275 -6.80 -2.35 9.91
N ASN A 276 -7.63 -2.39 8.86
CA ASN A 276 -7.41 -3.22 7.68
C ASN A 276 -6.19 -2.78 6.87
N LYS A 277 -5.96 -1.47 6.74
CA LYS A 277 -4.83 -0.95 5.95
C LYS A 277 -3.47 -1.25 6.56
N PHE A 278 -3.37 -1.17 7.88
CA PHE A 278 -2.09 -1.28 8.59
C PHE A 278 -1.95 -2.50 9.48
N GLY A 279 -3.00 -3.33 9.60
CA GLY A 279 -3.01 -4.44 10.54
C GLY A 279 -2.85 -3.98 11.98
N LEU A 280 -3.60 -2.95 12.38
CA LEU A 280 -3.53 -2.39 13.71
C LEU A 280 -4.71 -2.81 14.56
N GLU A 281 -4.52 -2.82 15.88
CA GLU A 281 -5.63 -2.78 16.81
C GLU A 281 -6.13 -1.33 16.93
N VAL A 282 -7.40 -1.12 16.60
CA VAL A 282 -8.10 0.16 16.72
C VAL A 282 -9.20 0.01 17.75
N GLN A 283 -9.07 0.71 18.87
CA GLN A 283 -10.09 0.75 19.90
C GLN A 283 -10.97 1.98 19.72
N LEU A 284 -12.28 1.76 19.61
CA LEU A 284 -13.31 2.80 19.68
C LEU A 284 -13.59 3.14 21.15
N ASN A 285 -13.47 4.42 21.48
CA ASN A 285 -13.60 4.88 22.86
C ASN A 285 -14.99 5.42 23.16
N PRO A 286 -15.41 5.40 24.45
CA PRO A 286 -16.74 5.86 24.83
C PRO A 286 -16.85 7.39 24.85
N LYS A 287 -18.08 7.88 24.76
CA LYS A 287 -18.45 9.28 25.00
C LYS A 287 -19.06 9.45 26.40
N PHE A 288 -18.84 10.61 27.00
CA PHE A 288 -19.25 10.90 28.36
C PHE A 288 -20.44 11.84 28.38
N HIS A 289 -21.57 11.36 28.87
CA HIS A 289 -22.72 12.18 29.21
C HIS A 289 -22.60 12.71 30.64
N ASN A 290 -22.09 11.88 31.55
CA ASN A 290 -21.79 12.22 32.93
C ASN A 290 -20.62 11.35 33.45
N PRO A 291 -19.61 11.88 34.16
CA PRO A 291 -19.43 13.31 34.44
C PRO A 291 -19.05 14.09 33.18
N LYS A 292 -19.40 15.38 33.15
CA LYS A 292 -19.02 16.28 32.05
C LYS A 292 -17.53 16.60 32.15
N ASN A 293 -16.93 16.99 31.00
CA ASN A 293 -15.55 17.42 30.87
C ASN A 293 -14.47 16.31 31.03
N ILE A 294 -14.84 15.06 30.95
CA ILE A 294 -13.87 13.99 30.76
C ILE A 294 -13.37 14.04 29.32
N SER A 295 -12.07 14.16 29.17
CA SER A 295 -11.42 14.16 27.86
C SER A 295 -11.19 12.73 27.41
N CYS A 296 -11.80 12.33 26.29
CA CYS A 296 -11.67 11.01 25.69
C CYS A 296 -11.45 11.16 24.19
N PRO A 297 -10.38 10.61 23.60
CA PRO A 297 -10.16 10.63 22.17
C PRO A 297 -11.13 9.64 21.49
N ASP A 298 -11.39 9.81 20.20
CA ASP A 298 -12.26 8.90 19.45
C ASP A 298 -11.66 7.50 19.34
N TYR A 299 -10.32 7.40 19.18
CA TYR A 299 -9.61 6.13 18.97
C TYR A 299 -8.37 5.97 19.86
N LEU A 300 -8.04 4.70 20.15
CA LEU A 300 -6.66 4.28 20.42
C LEU A 300 -6.16 3.43 19.25
N LEU A 301 -5.11 3.88 18.56
CA LEU A 301 -4.41 3.12 17.53
C LEU A 301 -3.16 2.49 18.15
N ASN A 302 -3.15 1.19 18.36
CA ASN A 302 -2.10 0.49 19.13
C ASN A 302 -1.80 1.20 20.46
N GLY A 303 -2.83 1.63 21.19
CA GLY A 303 -2.70 2.31 22.48
C GLY A 303 -2.37 3.81 22.42
N ILE A 304 -2.17 4.39 21.24
CA ILE A 304 -1.94 5.84 21.07
C ILE A 304 -3.26 6.54 20.78
N ALA A 305 -3.55 7.62 21.50
CA ALA A 305 -4.76 8.42 21.38
C ALA A 305 -4.81 9.22 20.08
N TYR A 306 -5.89 9.07 19.32
CA TYR A 306 -6.20 9.83 18.11
C TYR A 306 -7.62 10.40 18.18
N ASP A 307 -7.77 11.62 17.70
CA ASP A 307 -9.05 12.33 17.62
C ASP A 307 -9.39 12.60 16.14
N LEU A 308 -10.63 12.29 15.73
CA LEU A 308 -11.08 12.45 14.34
C LEU A 308 -11.51 13.90 14.09
N LYS A 309 -11.03 14.45 12.99
CA LYS A 309 -11.42 15.77 12.52
C LYS A 309 -11.82 15.72 11.06
N GLU A 310 -13.09 16.00 10.78
CA GLU A 310 -13.56 16.22 9.41
C GLU A 310 -13.30 17.66 8.98
N ILE A 311 -12.62 17.81 7.85
CA ILE A 311 -12.37 19.11 7.22
C ILE A 311 -13.38 19.30 6.10
N THR A 312 -14.30 20.23 6.29
CA THR A 312 -15.42 20.46 5.36
C THR A 312 -15.34 21.82 4.62
N SER A 313 -14.33 22.62 4.93
CA SER A 313 -14.18 23.96 4.35
C SER A 313 -12.80 24.15 3.71
N THR A 314 -12.70 25.14 2.82
CA THR A 314 -11.44 25.55 2.18
C THR A 314 -10.67 26.63 2.95
N GLY A 315 -11.15 27.04 4.10
CA GLY A 315 -10.56 28.11 4.91
C GLY A 315 -9.07 27.90 5.21
N LYS A 316 -8.29 28.97 5.19
CA LYS A 316 -6.84 28.94 5.35
C LYS A 316 -6.37 28.32 6.67
N ASN A 317 -7.15 28.44 7.73
CA ASN A 317 -6.80 28.00 9.09
C ASN A 317 -7.68 26.83 9.57
N ASN A 318 -8.46 26.19 8.68
CA ASN A 318 -9.40 25.15 9.03
C ASN A 318 -8.76 23.96 9.79
N ILE A 319 -7.62 23.46 9.31
CA ILE A 319 -6.88 22.37 9.94
C ILE A 319 -6.34 22.81 11.33
N ASP A 320 -5.73 23.99 11.42
CA ASP A 320 -5.21 24.50 12.70
C ASP A 320 -6.33 24.65 13.76
N THR A 321 -7.48 25.14 13.32
CA THR A 321 -8.67 25.31 14.20
C THR A 321 -9.21 23.94 14.64
N ALA A 322 -9.34 23.00 13.71
CA ALA A 322 -9.81 21.64 14.00
C ALA A 322 -8.88 20.92 14.99
N ILE A 323 -7.58 20.96 14.76
CA ILE A 323 -6.59 20.36 15.68
C ILE A 323 -6.59 21.04 17.05
N LYS A 324 -6.68 22.38 17.08
CA LYS A 324 -6.75 23.12 18.35
C LYS A 324 -7.95 22.70 19.20
N SER A 325 -9.11 22.43 18.60
CA SER A 325 -10.30 21.98 19.32
C SER A 325 -10.12 20.62 20.01
N GLY A 326 -9.32 19.72 19.41
CA GLY A 326 -9.01 18.39 19.95
C GLY A 326 -7.85 18.33 20.95
N LYS A 327 -7.19 19.47 21.27
CA LYS A 327 -5.97 19.51 22.12
C LYS A 327 -6.10 18.78 23.45
N LYS A 328 -7.28 18.80 24.06
CA LYS A 328 -7.52 18.12 25.35
C LYS A 328 -7.74 16.60 25.18
N GLN A 329 -8.08 16.15 23.98
CA GLN A 329 -8.46 14.76 23.69
C GLN A 329 -7.25 13.95 23.25
N ALA A 330 -6.43 14.49 22.32
CA ALA A 330 -5.30 13.76 21.78
C ALA A 330 -4.16 14.69 21.34
N SER A 331 -2.97 14.11 21.19
CA SER A 331 -1.83 14.74 20.50
C SER A 331 -1.64 14.25 19.07
N SER A 332 -2.42 13.27 18.65
CA SER A 332 -2.43 12.74 17.29
C SER A 332 -3.85 12.77 16.72
N PHE A 333 -3.96 12.89 15.40
CA PHE A 333 -5.24 13.15 14.75
C PHE A 333 -5.45 12.28 13.52
N VAL A 334 -6.72 11.98 13.25
CA VAL A 334 -7.16 11.48 11.95
C VAL A 334 -7.85 12.66 11.26
N LEU A 335 -7.33 13.12 10.13
CA LEU A 335 -7.89 14.20 9.35
C LEU A 335 -8.55 13.63 8.08
N ASP A 336 -9.87 13.64 8.05
CA ASP A 336 -10.61 13.35 6.84
C ASP A 336 -10.98 14.67 6.13
N TYR A 337 -10.42 14.88 4.96
CA TYR A 337 -10.67 16.08 4.18
C TYR A 337 -11.44 15.83 2.87
N THR A 338 -12.10 14.68 2.75
CA THR A 338 -12.92 14.28 1.61
C THR A 338 -13.90 15.38 1.19
N LYS A 339 -14.59 15.97 2.15
CA LYS A 339 -15.63 16.99 1.90
C LYS A 339 -15.10 18.41 1.72
N SER A 340 -13.78 18.63 1.85
CA SER A 340 -13.24 19.99 1.86
C SER A 340 -13.03 20.61 0.49
N GLY A 341 -12.98 19.80 -0.58
CA GLY A 341 -12.57 20.23 -1.92
C GLY A 341 -11.09 20.61 -2.04
N LEU A 342 -10.28 20.39 -0.98
CA LEU A 342 -8.86 20.72 -0.97
C LEU A 342 -8.05 19.66 -1.74
N SER A 343 -7.01 20.13 -2.44
CA SER A 343 -5.98 19.25 -3.01
C SER A 343 -5.00 18.78 -1.94
N ARG A 344 -4.25 17.72 -2.21
CA ARG A 344 -3.17 17.28 -1.33
C ARG A 344 -2.13 18.39 -1.10
N GLU A 345 -1.79 19.14 -2.14
CA GLU A 345 -0.87 20.27 -2.04
C GLU A 345 -1.39 21.35 -1.07
N ASP A 346 -2.70 21.61 -1.08
CA ASP A 346 -3.30 22.55 -0.12
C ASP A 346 -3.22 22.06 1.32
N ILE A 347 -3.41 20.76 1.53
CA ILE A 347 -3.24 20.12 2.83
C ILE A 347 -1.78 20.26 3.29
N ASP A 348 -0.80 19.93 2.43
CA ASP A 348 0.63 20.03 2.77
C ASP A 348 1.04 21.46 3.14
N LYS A 349 0.53 22.48 2.44
CA LYS A 349 0.73 23.88 2.79
C LYS A 349 0.19 24.23 4.19
N ARG A 350 -0.96 23.67 4.56
CA ARG A 350 -1.58 23.91 5.87
C ARG A 350 -0.84 23.18 6.99
N LEU A 351 -0.44 21.93 6.73
CA LEU A 351 0.35 21.12 7.67
C LEU A 351 1.74 21.73 7.91
N ASN A 352 2.39 22.23 6.85
CA ASN A 352 3.65 22.94 6.98
C ASN A 352 3.52 24.14 7.93
N ARG A 353 2.45 24.94 7.79
CA ARG A 353 2.16 26.05 8.71
C ARG A 353 1.88 25.57 10.13
N LEU A 354 1.08 24.50 10.27
CA LEU A 354 0.75 23.90 11.56
C LEU A 354 2.03 23.49 12.31
N TYR A 355 2.90 22.71 11.67
CA TYR A 355 4.11 22.19 12.32
C TYR A 355 5.20 23.26 12.55
N LYS A 356 5.19 24.35 11.80
CA LYS A 356 6.05 25.51 12.06
C LYS A 356 5.53 26.42 13.17
N ASN A 357 4.28 26.26 13.57
CA ASN A 357 3.69 27.07 14.63
C ASN A 357 4.25 26.61 16.01
N PRO A 358 4.94 27.50 16.77
CA PRO A 358 5.52 27.15 18.06
C PRO A 358 4.45 26.74 19.10
N HIS A 359 3.20 27.14 18.91
CA HIS A 359 2.09 26.75 19.80
C HIS A 359 1.48 25.38 19.43
N ARG A 360 2.02 24.66 18.44
CA ARG A 360 1.57 23.34 17.95
C ARG A 360 2.62 22.24 18.10
N THR A 361 3.62 22.46 18.94
CA THR A 361 4.70 21.47 19.20
C THR A 361 4.19 20.17 19.80
N TRP A 362 3.00 20.18 20.39
CA TRP A 362 2.34 19.03 21.00
C TRP A 362 1.66 18.10 19.99
N VAL A 363 1.48 18.53 18.74
CA VAL A 363 0.92 17.67 17.67
C VAL A 363 2.00 16.70 17.21
N LYS A 364 1.69 15.38 17.33
CA LYS A 364 2.64 14.30 17.03
C LYS A 364 2.39 13.69 15.65
N ASN A 365 1.32 12.94 15.51
CA ASN A 365 1.03 12.19 14.30
C ASN A 365 -0.29 12.65 13.68
N ILE A 366 -0.38 12.59 12.37
CA ILE A 366 -1.62 12.84 11.64
C ILE A 366 -1.80 11.76 10.56
N VAL A 367 -2.94 11.06 10.59
CA VAL A 367 -3.40 10.18 9.52
C VAL A 367 -4.26 11.02 8.57
N LEU A 368 -3.92 11.04 7.29
CA LEU A 368 -4.65 11.78 6.26
C LEU A 368 -5.55 10.86 5.47
N ILE A 369 -6.83 11.19 5.44
CA ILE A 369 -7.86 10.42 4.71
C ILE A 369 -8.54 11.31 3.68
N LYS A 370 -8.72 10.76 2.48
CA LYS A 370 -9.53 11.32 1.41
C LYS A 370 -10.21 10.21 0.62
N ASP A 371 -11.48 10.40 0.30
CA ASP A 371 -12.29 9.48 -0.53
C ASP A 371 -12.15 8.02 -0.06
N ASN A 372 -12.30 7.80 1.25
CA ASN A 372 -12.17 6.50 1.91
C ASN A 372 -10.82 5.80 1.67
N ASN A 373 -9.76 6.59 1.45
CA ASN A 373 -8.40 6.11 1.28
C ASN A 373 -7.45 6.83 2.23
N ILE A 374 -6.54 6.08 2.86
CA ILE A 374 -5.48 6.67 3.68
C ILE A 374 -4.36 7.13 2.75
N GLU A 375 -4.26 8.43 2.53
CA GLU A 375 -3.24 9.00 1.68
C GLU A 375 -1.86 8.97 2.34
N ASP A 376 -1.79 9.31 3.64
CA ASP A 376 -0.52 9.38 4.34
C ASP A 376 -0.69 9.22 5.86
N VAL A 377 0.39 8.87 6.54
CA VAL A 377 0.58 8.98 7.99
C VAL A 377 1.84 9.79 8.21
N ILE A 378 1.70 10.95 8.82
CA ILE A 378 2.80 11.89 9.02
C ILE A 378 3.15 12.04 10.49
N LYS A 379 4.43 12.24 10.77
CA LYS A 379 5.00 12.47 12.09
C LYS A 379 5.85 13.74 12.05
N LYS A 380 5.79 14.48 13.15
CA LYS A 380 6.65 15.65 13.35
C LYS A 380 8.10 15.25 13.49
#